data_09384d3c3e9e2a927633fb8cde7dab7b
#
_entry.id   09384d3c3e9e2a927633fb8cde7dab7b
#
_cell.length_a   1.000
_cell.length_b   1.000
_cell.length_c   1.000
_cell.angle_alpha   90.00
_cell.angle_beta   90.00
_cell.angle_gamma   90.00
#
_symmetry.space_group_name_H-M   'P 1'
#
loop_
_entity.id
_entity.type
_entity.pdbx_description
1 polymer ?
#
loop_
_entity_poly.entity_id
_entity_poly.type
_entity_poly.pdbx_seq_one_letter_code
_entity_poly.pdbx_strand_id
1 'polypeptide(L)'
;MREEFKLKPISREAIPRAIQKAERYRLINQSWAAESICRDILEIDPTNQQVVVMFVLALTDQLVDTHAHAMKTVHETLPRITDPYHRAYYTGITFERSGQALLQRGGMGSGAMAYDAFREAMGWYERAEAIRPSGNDDAILRWNTCARLISGSSHLAPQAENAYEPALDD
;
A
#
# COMPACT_ATOMS: atom_id res chain seq x y z
N MET A 1 -18.54 17.59 -25.31
CA MET A 1 -17.15 18.05 -25.03
C MET A 1 -16.97 18.09 -23.51
N ARG A 2 -15.88 17.50 -22.99
CA ARG A 2 -15.52 17.71 -21.57
C ARG A 2 -14.79 19.04 -21.47
N GLU A 3 -15.19 19.89 -20.51
CA GLU A 3 -14.48 21.12 -20.20
C GLU A 3 -13.10 20.75 -19.63
N GLU A 4 -12.04 21.34 -20.17
CA GLU A 4 -10.65 21.08 -19.74
C GLU A 4 -10.24 22.17 -18.74
N PHE A 5 -9.98 21.75 -17.49
CA PHE A 5 -9.55 22.64 -16.43
C PHE A 5 -8.02 22.60 -16.30
N LYS A 6 -7.40 23.77 -16.37
CA LYS A 6 -5.96 23.90 -16.12
C LYS A 6 -5.70 23.93 -14.61
N LEU A 7 -4.85 23.02 -14.12
CA LEU A 7 -4.43 23.00 -12.72
C LEU A 7 -3.66 24.26 -12.35
N LYS A 8 -3.86 24.75 -11.13
CA LYS A 8 -3.17 25.92 -10.59
C LYS A 8 -1.98 25.45 -9.74
N PRO A 9 -0.76 25.93 -9.99
CA PRO A 9 0.39 25.57 -9.17
C PRO A 9 0.27 26.20 -7.79
N ILE A 10 0.78 25.50 -6.77
CA ILE A 10 0.98 26.06 -5.43
C ILE A 10 2.37 26.69 -5.33
N SER A 11 2.59 27.57 -4.35
CA SER A 11 3.91 28.12 -4.07
C SER A 11 4.78 27.13 -3.29
N ARG A 12 6.09 27.22 -3.44
CA ARG A 12 7.04 26.38 -2.67
C ARG A 12 6.92 26.62 -1.16
N GLU A 13 6.66 27.86 -0.75
CA GLU A 13 6.45 28.25 0.65
C GLU A 13 5.20 27.63 1.26
N ALA A 14 4.22 27.25 0.46
CA ALA A 14 2.99 26.60 0.92
C ALA A 14 3.17 25.11 1.23
N ILE A 15 4.27 24.46 0.80
CA ILE A 15 4.49 23.02 0.94
C ILE A 15 4.34 22.53 2.37
N PRO A 16 4.96 23.11 3.41
CA PRO A 16 4.81 22.62 4.79
C PRO A 16 3.36 22.60 5.27
N ARG A 17 2.59 23.63 4.95
CA ARG A 17 1.16 23.70 5.31
C ARG A 17 0.32 22.70 4.49
N ALA A 18 0.66 22.50 3.23
CA ALA A 18 -0.01 21.53 2.37
C ALA A 18 0.22 20.09 2.87
N ILE A 19 1.42 19.75 3.32
CA ILE A 19 1.75 18.47 3.95
C ILE A 19 0.86 18.22 5.17
N GLN A 20 0.79 19.17 6.10
CA GLN A 20 -0.05 19.05 7.30
C GLN A 20 -1.54 18.85 6.93
N LYS A 21 -1.99 19.52 5.87
CA LYS A 21 -3.36 19.38 5.40
C LYS A 21 -3.62 18.00 4.81
N ALA A 22 -2.69 17.46 4.02
CA ALA A 22 -2.78 16.11 3.46
C ALA A 22 -2.80 15.05 4.57
N GLU A 23 -1.94 15.16 5.59
CA GLU A 23 -1.95 14.29 6.76
C GLU A 23 -3.32 14.30 7.46
N ARG A 24 -3.88 15.50 7.69
CA ARG A 24 -5.21 15.64 8.31
C ARG A 24 -6.30 14.97 7.47
N TYR A 25 -6.29 15.13 6.13
CA TYR A 25 -7.27 14.49 5.27
C TYR A 25 -7.19 12.97 5.34
N ARG A 26 -6.00 12.39 5.41
CA ARG A 26 -5.85 10.95 5.61
C ARG A 26 -6.45 10.49 6.94
N LEU A 27 -6.19 11.23 8.04
CA LEU A 27 -6.70 10.90 9.38
C LEU A 27 -8.25 10.92 9.47
N ILE A 28 -8.91 11.69 8.61
CA ILE A 28 -10.38 11.76 8.55
C ILE A 28 -10.96 10.94 7.37
N ASN A 29 -10.21 9.96 6.87
CA ASN A 29 -10.62 9.07 5.77
C ASN A 29 -10.96 9.77 4.45
N GLN A 30 -10.30 10.91 4.17
CA GLN A 30 -10.40 11.63 2.90
C GLN A 30 -9.09 11.50 2.10
N SER A 31 -8.63 10.26 1.91
CA SER A 31 -7.34 9.97 1.27
C SER A 31 -7.27 10.42 -0.19
N TRP A 32 -8.40 10.52 -0.90
CA TRP A 32 -8.47 11.09 -2.23
C TRP A 32 -8.05 12.58 -2.26
N ALA A 33 -8.42 13.36 -1.22
CA ALA A 33 -8.00 14.75 -1.10
C ALA A 33 -6.51 14.86 -0.72
N ALA A 34 -6.01 13.97 0.13
CA ALA A 34 -4.60 13.89 0.45
C ALA A 34 -3.75 13.53 -0.79
N GLU A 35 -4.21 12.58 -1.60
CA GLU A 35 -3.59 12.21 -2.87
C GLU A 35 -3.46 13.42 -3.80
N SER A 36 -4.54 14.18 -3.98
CA SER A 36 -4.54 15.39 -4.81
C SER A 36 -3.50 16.41 -4.34
N ILE A 37 -3.43 16.66 -3.04
CA ILE A 37 -2.42 17.59 -2.46
C ILE A 37 -0.99 17.06 -2.69
N CYS A 38 -0.77 15.76 -2.52
CA CYS A 38 0.55 15.16 -2.78
C CYS A 38 0.98 15.36 -4.24
N ARG A 39 0.06 15.21 -5.20
CA ARG A 39 0.33 15.47 -6.62
C ARG A 39 0.77 16.92 -6.86
N ASP A 40 0.07 17.90 -6.27
CA ASP A 40 0.41 19.31 -6.39
C ASP A 40 1.80 19.61 -5.81
N ILE A 41 2.15 19.01 -4.66
CA ILE A 41 3.47 19.19 -4.06
C ILE A 41 4.56 18.53 -4.91
N LEU A 42 4.35 17.30 -5.37
CA LEU A 42 5.32 16.55 -6.16
C LEU A 42 5.58 17.16 -7.55
N GLU A 43 4.69 17.98 -8.05
CA GLU A 43 4.90 18.78 -9.26
C GLU A 43 6.01 19.83 -9.05
N ILE A 44 6.10 20.40 -7.84
CA ILE A 44 7.06 21.45 -7.49
C ILE A 44 8.33 20.89 -6.86
N ASP A 45 8.16 19.84 -6.03
CA ASP A 45 9.24 19.19 -5.28
C ASP A 45 9.14 17.66 -5.46
N PRO A 46 9.56 17.15 -6.63
CA PRO A 46 9.37 15.75 -7.00
C PRO A 46 10.18 14.75 -6.15
N THR A 47 11.17 15.23 -5.40
CA THR A 47 12.04 14.40 -4.54
C THR A 47 11.71 14.47 -3.07
N ASN A 48 10.65 15.16 -2.69
CA ASN A 48 10.22 15.30 -1.29
C ASN A 48 9.82 13.93 -0.71
N GLN A 49 10.71 13.34 0.09
CA GLN A 49 10.55 11.97 0.59
C GLN A 49 9.34 11.82 1.51
N GLN A 50 9.03 12.82 2.33
CA GLN A 50 7.84 12.80 3.17
C GLN A 50 6.57 12.72 2.32
N VAL A 51 6.52 13.47 1.24
CA VAL A 51 5.36 13.51 0.34
C VAL A 51 5.29 12.26 -0.54
N VAL A 52 6.43 11.72 -1.01
CA VAL A 52 6.46 10.45 -1.74
C VAL A 52 5.86 9.32 -0.90
N VAL A 53 6.26 9.21 0.38
CA VAL A 53 5.68 8.23 1.32
C VAL A 53 4.20 8.49 1.55
N MET A 54 3.81 9.74 1.80
CA MET A 54 2.42 10.10 2.02
C MET A 54 1.53 9.80 0.80
N PHE A 55 2.06 9.98 -0.40
CA PHE A 55 1.38 9.66 -1.65
C PHE A 55 1.12 8.16 -1.77
N VAL A 56 2.12 7.30 -1.48
CA VAL A 56 1.94 5.85 -1.41
C VAL A 56 0.85 5.48 -0.40
N LEU A 57 0.88 6.09 0.79
CA LEU A 57 -0.11 5.81 1.82
C LEU A 57 -1.52 6.26 1.41
N ALA A 58 -1.66 7.44 0.81
CA ALA A 58 -2.96 7.94 0.34
C ALA A 58 -3.56 7.07 -0.79
N LEU A 59 -2.72 6.58 -1.70
CA LEU A 59 -3.14 5.65 -2.75
C LEU A 59 -3.58 4.30 -2.15
N THR A 60 -2.80 3.75 -1.21
CA THR A 60 -3.12 2.45 -0.60
C THR A 60 -4.32 2.50 0.34
N ASP A 61 -4.64 3.65 0.91
CA ASP A 61 -5.88 3.86 1.67
C ASP A 61 -7.16 3.70 0.80
N GLN A 62 -7.04 3.81 -0.53
CA GLN A 62 -8.16 3.78 -1.49
C GLN A 62 -8.26 2.46 -2.27
N LEU A 63 -7.50 1.42 -1.91
CA LEU A 63 -7.41 0.18 -2.67
C LEU A 63 -8.74 -0.60 -2.76
N VAL A 64 -9.65 -0.41 -1.82
CA VAL A 64 -10.96 -1.05 -1.86
C VAL A 64 -11.73 -0.63 -3.11
N ASP A 65 -11.69 0.66 -3.46
CA ASP A 65 -12.48 1.25 -4.54
C ASP A 65 -11.73 1.29 -5.88
N THR A 66 -10.40 1.44 -5.85
CA THR A 66 -9.58 1.78 -7.02
C THR A 66 -8.36 0.88 -7.21
N HIS A 67 -8.44 -0.40 -6.78
CA HIS A 67 -7.31 -1.30 -6.62
C HIS A 67 -6.32 -1.32 -7.80
N ALA A 68 -6.78 -1.62 -9.01
CA ALA A 68 -5.87 -1.80 -10.15
C ALA A 68 -5.12 -0.52 -10.53
N HIS A 69 -5.82 0.62 -10.56
CA HIS A 69 -5.23 1.91 -10.91
C HIS A 69 -4.28 2.41 -9.81
N ALA A 70 -4.71 2.32 -8.55
CA ALA A 70 -3.89 2.73 -7.42
C ALA A 70 -2.62 1.88 -7.29
N MET A 71 -2.71 0.56 -7.43
CA MET A 71 -1.55 -0.32 -7.36
C MET A 71 -0.52 -0.02 -8.45
N LYS A 72 -0.95 0.27 -9.68
CA LYS A 72 -0.03 0.68 -10.74
C LYS A 72 0.76 1.93 -10.32
N THR A 73 0.07 2.98 -9.88
CA THR A 73 0.71 4.23 -9.46
C THR A 73 1.61 4.01 -8.23
N VAL A 74 1.22 3.16 -7.28
CA VAL A 74 2.04 2.80 -6.13
C VAL A 74 3.35 2.13 -6.58
N HIS A 75 3.29 1.15 -7.47
CA HIS A 75 4.48 0.47 -7.98
C HIS A 75 5.44 1.41 -8.73
N GLU A 76 4.90 2.42 -9.42
CA GLU A 76 5.70 3.47 -10.07
C GLU A 76 6.30 4.45 -9.05
N THR A 77 5.68 4.60 -7.87
CA THR A 77 6.10 5.56 -6.83
C THR A 77 7.10 4.97 -5.83
N LEU A 78 6.94 3.70 -5.43
CA LEU A 78 7.80 3.06 -4.44
C LEU A 78 9.31 3.18 -4.72
N PRO A 79 9.81 3.02 -5.98
CA PRO A 79 11.23 3.19 -6.28
C PRO A 79 11.78 4.61 -6.01
N ARG A 80 10.90 5.61 -5.88
CA ARG A 80 11.27 6.99 -5.57
C ARG A 80 11.62 7.20 -4.09
N ILE A 81 11.28 6.25 -3.22
CA ILE A 81 11.71 6.25 -1.82
C ILE A 81 13.18 5.88 -1.79
N THR A 82 14.03 6.82 -1.37
CA THR A 82 15.49 6.67 -1.44
C THR A 82 16.06 5.84 -0.29
N ASP A 83 15.50 5.95 0.90
CA ASP A 83 15.93 5.17 2.07
C ASP A 83 15.54 3.69 1.90
N PRO A 84 16.51 2.74 1.96
CA PRO A 84 16.24 1.32 1.73
C PRO A 84 15.29 0.70 2.75
N TYR A 85 15.39 1.11 4.03
CA TYR A 85 14.47 0.62 5.09
C TYR A 85 13.05 1.08 4.79
N HIS A 86 12.83 2.37 4.55
CA HIS A 86 11.52 2.92 4.24
C HIS A 86 10.94 2.30 2.97
N ARG A 87 11.75 2.09 1.94
CA ARG A 87 11.29 1.46 0.70
C ARG A 87 10.77 0.05 0.96
N ALA A 88 11.53 -0.78 1.68
CA ALA A 88 11.10 -2.13 2.03
C ALA A 88 9.85 -2.11 2.93
N TYR A 89 9.84 -1.25 3.95
CA TYR A 89 8.72 -1.13 4.89
C TYR A 89 7.42 -0.71 4.19
N TYR A 90 7.44 0.34 3.37
CA TYR A 90 6.24 0.81 2.67
C TYR A 90 5.82 -0.10 1.51
N THR A 91 6.73 -0.89 0.95
CA THR A 91 6.36 -1.99 0.06
C THR A 91 5.56 -3.04 0.82
N GLY A 92 6.01 -3.43 2.01
CA GLY A 92 5.26 -4.31 2.91
C GLY A 92 3.86 -3.78 3.25
N ILE A 93 3.76 -2.49 3.63
CA ILE A 93 2.48 -1.81 3.87
C ILE A 93 1.55 -1.89 2.66
N THR A 94 2.09 -1.75 1.45
CA THR A 94 1.31 -1.81 0.21
C THR A 94 0.67 -3.18 0.02
N PHE A 95 1.42 -4.25 0.18
CA PHE A 95 0.90 -5.62 0.07
C PHE A 95 -0.06 -5.97 1.20
N GLU A 96 0.23 -5.56 2.44
CA GLU A 96 -0.68 -5.76 3.58
C GLU A 96 -2.04 -5.10 3.31
N ARG A 97 -2.05 -3.84 2.87
CA ARG A 97 -3.29 -3.12 2.55
C ARG A 97 -4.02 -3.69 1.34
N SER A 98 -3.27 -4.20 0.36
CA SER A 98 -3.85 -4.95 -0.77
C SER A 98 -4.59 -6.20 -0.28
N GLY A 99 -3.99 -6.97 0.62
CA GLY A 99 -4.63 -8.13 1.24
C GLY A 99 -5.90 -7.76 1.99
N GLN A 100 -5.86 -6.69 2.79
CA GLN A 100 -7.03 -6.18 3.52
C GLN A 100 -8.15 -5.75 2.56
N ALA A 101 -7.81 -5.04 1.48
CA ALA A 101 -8.78 -4.60 0.47
C ALA A 101 -9.42 -5.79 -0.26
N LEU A 102 -8.66 -6.83 -0.58
CA LEU A 102 -9.17 -8.08 -1.16
C LEU A 102 -10.18 -8.76 -0.25
N LEU A 103 -9.90 -8.84 1.06
CA LEU A 103 -10.84 -9.40 2.04
C LEU A 103 -12.11 -8.54 2.15
N GLN A 104 -11.96 -7.22 2.19
CA GLN A 104 -13.10 -6.32 2.32
C GLN A 104 -14.02 -6.34 1.09
N ARG A 105 -13.45 -6.47 -0.10
CA ARG A 105 -14.21 -6.61 -1.35
C ARG A 105 -14.89 -7.97 -1.45
N GLY A 106 -14.28 -9.00 -0.87
CA GLY A 106 -14.80 -10.36 -0.89
C GLY A 106 -14.78 -10.98 -2.29
N GLY A 107 -15.53 -12.07 -2.44
CA GLY A 107 -15.65 -12.80 -3.69
C GLY A 107 -14.88 -14.13 -3.67
N MET A 108 -15.07 -14.91 -4.73
CA MET A 108 -14.44 -16.21 -4.88
C MET A 108 -12.91 -16.08 -4.96
N GLY A 109 -12.18 -16.83 -4.13
CA GLY A 109 -10.73 -16.83 -4.11
C GLY A 109 -10.10 -15.63 -3.38
N SER A 110 -10.89 -14.67 -2.85
CA SER A 110 -10.37 -13.50 -2.15
C SER A 110 -9.50 -13.86 -0.95
N GLY A 111 -9.84 -14.91 -0.22
CA GLY A 111 -9.07 -15.39 0.93
C GLY A 111 -7.67 -15.89 0.54
N ALA A 112 -7.55 -16.68 -0.53
CA ALA A 112 -6.27 -17.15 -1.03
C ALA A 112 -5.42 -16.00 -1.59
N MET A 113 -6.02 -15.09 -2.35
CA MET A 113 -5.33 -13.90 -2.87
C MET A 113 -4.86 -12.98 -1.74
N ALA A 114 -5.67 -12.80 -0.70
CA ALA A 114 -5.31 -12.02 0.47
C ALA A 114 -4.19 -12.70 1.27
N TYR A 115 -4.24 -14.03 1.42
CA TYR A 115 -3.16 -14.81 2.01
C TYR A 115 -1.83 -14.55 1.31
N ASP A 116 -1.80 -14.65 -0.02
CA ASP A 116 -0.60 -14.41 -0.82
C ASP A 116 -0.09 -12.97 -0.62
N ALA A 117 -0.99 -11.99 -0.60
CA ALA A 117 -0.63 -10.60 -0.35
C ALA A 117 -0.03 -10.38 1.04
N PHE A 118 -0.60 -10.98 2.10
CA PHE A 118 -0.02 -10.91 3.44
C PHE A 118 1.32 -11.61 3.54
N ARG A 119 1.50 -12.75 2.86
CA ARG A 119 2.80 -13.46 2.82
C ARG A 119 3.87 -12.63 2.12
N GLU A 120 3.51 -11.94 1.03
CA GLU A 120 4.40 -11.01 0.34
C GLU A 120 4.76 -9.82 1.26
N ALA A 121 3.77 -9.26 1.96
CA ALA A 121 4.00 -8.19 2.94
C ALA A 121 5.00 -8.62 4.02
N MET A 122 4.82 -9.82 4.58
CA MET A 122 5.71 -10.38 5.60
C MET A 122 7.16 -10.50 5.09
N GLY A 123 7.36 -10.96 3.86
CA GLY A 123 8.69 -11.03 3.25
C GLY A 123 9.36 -9.65 3.12
N TRP A 124 8.59 -8.61 2.81
CA TRP A 124 9.11 -7.24 2.78
C TRP A 124 9.41 -6.69 4.16
N TYR A 125 8.61 -7.01 5.17
CA TYR A 125 8.90 -6.63 6.56
C TYR A 125 10.15 -7.31 7.10
N GLU A 126 10.41 -8.58 6.75
CA GLU A 126 11.66 -9.28 7.07
C GLU A 126 12.89 -8.59 6.45
N ARG A 127 12.79 -8.13 5.21
CA ARG A 127 13.85 -7.34 4.56
C ARG A 127 14.06 -5.99 5.26
N ALA A 128 12.98 -5.31 5.65
CA ALA A 128 13.07 -4.05 6.40
C ALA A 128 13.66 -4.28 7.79
N GLU A 129 13.25 -5.33 8.50
CA GLU A 129 13.79 -5.72 9.81
C GLU A 129 15.30 -5.90 9.76
N ALA A 130 15.81 -6.57 8.72
CA ALA A 130 17.25 -6.87 8.58
C ALA A 130 18.14 -5.60 8.51
N ILE A 131 17.58 -4.47 8.09
CA ILE A 131 18.30 -3.19 7.90
C ILE A 131 17.72 -2.06 8.75
N ARG A 132 16.86 -2.39 9.73
CA ARG A 132 16.19 -1.37 10.53
C ARG A 132 17.16 -0.57 11.41
N PRO A 133 16.87 0.72 11.64
CA PRO A 133 17.56 1.50 12.66
C PRO A 133 17.39 0.87 14.06
N SER A 134 18.38 1.02 14.92
CA SER A 134 18.30 0.56 16.31
C SER A 134 17.09 1.16 17.01
N GLY A 135 16.31 0.30 17.69
CA GLY A 135 15.10 0.71 18.41
C GLY A 135 13.86 0.93 17.54
N ASN A 136 13.95 0.69 16.22
CA ASN A 136 12.79 0.72 15.34
C ASN A 136 12.30 -0.70 15.04
N ASP A 137 11.22 -1.10 15.72
CA ASP A 137 10.57 -2.41 15.56
C ASP A 137 9.29 -2.35 14.71
N ASP A 138 9.05 -1.27 13.97
CA ASP A 138 7.82 -1.08 13.18
C ASP A 138 7.57 -2.24 12.21
N ALA A 139 8.61 -2.73 11.52
CA ALA A 139 8.50 -3.85 10.60
C ALA A 139 8.12 -5.15 11.32
N ILE A 140 8.67 -5.40 12.51
CA ILE A 140 8.33 -6.57 13.34
C ILE A 140 6.86 -6.49 13.79
N LEU A 141 6.41 -5.32 14.24
CA LEU A 141 5.02 -5.11 14.67
C LEU A 141 4.03 -5.40 13.52
N ARG A 142 4.36 -4.97 12.30
CA ARG A 142 3.54 -5.23 11.12
C ARG A 142 3.58 -6.69 10.69
N TRP A 143 4.74 -7.30 10.71
CA TRP A 143 4.88 -8.74 10.45
C TRP A 143 3.99 -9.56 11.41
N ASN A 144 4.06 -9.23 12.71
CA ASN A 144 3.21 -9.88 13.73
C ASN A 144 1.72 -9.65 13.47
N THR A 145 1.33 -8.48 12.95
CA THR A 145 -0.07 -8.20 12.57
C THR A 145 -0.52 -9.14 11.47
N CYS A 146 0.26 -9.30 10.40
CA CYS A 146 -0.04 -10.22 9.31
C CYS A 146 -0.11 -11.67 9.80
N ALA A 147 0.83 -12.09 10.64
CA ALA A 147 0.84 -13.43 11.20
C ALA A 147 -0.42 -13.73 12.02
N ARG A 148 -0.88 -12.79 12.86
CA ARG A 148 -2.12 -12.95 13.63
C ARG A 148 -3.36 -12.99 12.73
N LEU A 149 -3.42 -12.19 11.68
CA LEU A 149 -4.53 -12.22 10.70
C LEU A 149 -4.62 -13.59 10.03
N ILE A 150 -3.49 -14.10 9.54
CA ILE A 150 -3.45 -15.42 8.88
C ILE A 150 -3.84 -16.53 9.87
N SER A 151 -3.26 -16.53 11.06
CA SER A 151 -3.52 -17.57 12.06
C SER A 151 -4.94 -17.52 12.63
N GLY A 152 -5.55 -16.35 12.66
CA GLY A 152 -6.90 -16.14 13.20
C GLY A 152 -8.04 -16.41 12.22
N SER A 153 -7.76 -16.71 10.96
CA SER A 153 -8.78 -16.88 9.92
C SER A 153 -8.55 -18.12 9.07
N SER A 154 -9.48 -19.05 9.10
CA SER A 154 -9.46 -20.26 8.25
C SER A 154 -9.62 -19.94 6.76
N HIS A 155 -10.12 -18.75 6.42
CA HIS A 155 -10.27 -18.31 5.02
C HIS A 155 -8.95 -17.82 4.41
N LEU A 156 -7.98 -17.44 5.25
CA LEU A 156 -6.65 -17.02 4.84
C LEU A 156 -5.73 -18.25 4.75
N ALA A 157 -5.84 -18.96 3.64
CA ALA A 157 -5.04 -20.14 3.35
C ALA A 157 -4.59 -20.11 1.89
N PRO A 158 -3.47 -20.80 1.57
CA PRO A 158 -3.06 -20.99 0.19
C PRO A 158 -4.21 -21.58 -0.63
N GLN A 159 -4.26 -21.25 -1.92
CA GLN A 159 -5.17 -21.92 -2.83
C GLN A 159 -4.88 -23.43 -2.79
N ALA A 160 -5.91 -24.25 -2.54
CA ALA A 160 -5.77 -25.70 -2.61
C ALA A 160 -5.28 -26.05 -4.02
N GLU A 161 -4.14 -26.73 -4.10
CA GLU A 161 -3.73 -27.37 -5.36
C GLU A 161 -4.86 -28.34 -5.73
N ASN A 162 -5.49 -28.11 -6.90
CA ASN A 162 -6.36 -29.10 -7.49
C ASN A 162 -5.50 -30.35 -7.71
N ALA A 163 -5.59 -31.31 -6.82
CA ALA A 163 -5.08 -32.64 -7.04
C ALA A 163 -5.85 -33.19 -8.27
N TYR A 164 -5.23 -33.08 -9.43
CA TYR A 164 -5.67 -33.81 -10.61
C TYR A 164 -5.45 -35.28 -10.29
N GLU A 165 -6.49 -35.96 -9.78
CA GLU A 165 -6.54 -37.42 -9.82
C GLU A 165 -6.82 -37.80 -11.28
N PRO A 166 -5.87 -38.41 -11.99
CA PRO A 166 -6.19 -39.00 -13.28
C PRO A 166 -7.21 -40.08 -13.03
N ALA A 167 -8.39 -39.96 -13.67
CA ALA A 167 -9.36 -41.03 -13.72
C ALA A 167 -8.66 -42.25 -14.34
N LEU A 168 -8.47 -43.30 -13.55
CA LEU A 168 -8.08 -44.61 -14.06
C LEU A 168 -9.32 -45.15 -14.81
N ASP A 169 -9.27 -45.03 -16.14
CA ASP A 169 -10.19 -45.77 -17.01
C ASP A 169 -9.88 -47.26 -16.86
N ASP A 170 -10.87 -48.03 -16.37
CA ASP A 170 -10.91 -49.52 -16.42
C ASP A 170 -11.25 -50.02 -17.83
#